data_e598ea9315c4a9f0f5028aceafafe4fc
#
_entry.id   e598ea9315c4a9f0f5028aceafafe4fc
#
_cell.length_a   1.000
_cell.length_b   1.000
_cell.length_c   1.000
_cell.angle_alpha   90.00
_cell.angle_beta   90.00
_cell.angle_gamma   90.00
#
_symmetry.space_group_name_H-M   'P 1'
#
loop_
_entity.id
_entity.type
_entity.pdbx_description
1 polymer ?
#
loop_
_entity_poly.entity_id
_entity_poly.type
_entity_poly.pdbx_seq_one_letter_code
_entity_poly.pdbx_strand_id
1 'polypeptide(L)'
;MNVRENFETITKEIAETCKQVGRNADEVKLIAVTKYVTDTRVEEAIEAGITDFAENRPQNYVERKGKYSNKTWHLIGSLQTRKVRDVINEVDYFHALDRDSLAKEIEKRAEKEIKCFVQVNVSGEESKHGLTSEEAIDFIKALEQYSKIKVVGLMTMAPFVEDEEILRNCFRKLRQLRDEVKGLNLPYAPCEFLSMGMSNDYKIAIEEGATHIRVGTALVGCELK
;
A
#
# COMPACT_ATOMS: atom_id res chain seq x y z
N MET A 1 -11.11 15.10 -17.71
CA MET A 1 -11.10 14.65 -16.29
C MET A 1 -10.60 15.79 -15.42
N ASN A 2 -11.21 16.00 -14.26
CA ASN A 2 -10.79 17.02 -13.30
C ASN A 2 -10.33 16.34 -12.01
N VAL A 3 -9.03 16.36 -11.76
CA VAL A 3 -8.42 15.69 -10.60
C VAL A 3 -8.92 16.30 -9.28
N ARG A 4 -9.07 17.61 -9.22
CA ARG A 4 -9.59 18.29 -8.01
C ARG A 4 -10.99 17.82 -7.66
N GLU A 5 -11.89 17.76 -8.62
CA GLU A 5 -13.25 17.28 -8.40
C GLU A 5 -13.28 15.82 -7.98
N ASN A 6 -12.45 14.97 -8.60
CA ASN A 6 -12.32 13.57 -8.21
C ASN A 6 -11.80 13.45 -6.77
N PHE A 7 -10.80 14.23 -6.42
CA PHE A 7 -10.22 14.24 -5.08
C PHE A 7 -11.24 14.68 -4.03
N GLU A 8 -12.00 15.73 -4.30
CA GLU A 8 -13.08 16.20 -3.41
C GLU A 8 -14.17 15.14 -3.24
N THR A 9 -14.58 14.51 -4.33
CA THR A 9 -15.58 13.43 -4.31
C THR A 9 -15.11 12.25 -3.47
N ILE A 10 -13.89 11.75 -3.73
CA ILE A 10 -13.33 10.61 -3.00
C ILE A 10 -13.12 10.94 -1.52
N THR A 11 -12.62 12.13 -1.22
CA THR A 11 -12.44 12.59 0.17
C THR A 11 -13.77 12.62 0.92
N LYS A 12 -14.83 13.09 0.27
CA LYS A 12 -16.18 13.09 0.83
C LYS A 12 -16.69 11.66 1.06
N GLU A 13 -16.49 10.76 0.11
CA GLU A 13 -16.87 9.36 0.23
C GLU A 13 -16.12 8.65 1.37
N ILE A 14 -14.82 8.93 1.53
CA ILE A 14 -14.03 8.43 2.67
C ILE A 14 -14.64 8.90 3.99
N ALA A 15 -14.95 10.19 4.12
CA ALA A 15 -15.54 10.75 5.32
C ALA A 15 -16.91 10.15 5.66
N GLU A 16 -17.77 10.01 4.66
CA GLU A 16 -19.10 9.41 4.81
C GLU A 16 -19.02 7.93 5.20
N THR A 17 -18.14 7.16 4.55
CA THR A 17 -17.94 5.74 4.86
C THR A 17 -17.40 5.55 6.27
N CYS A 18 -16.41 6.34 6.67
CA CYS A 18 -15.88 6.31 8.03
C CYS A 18 -16.94 6.63 9.06
N LYS A 19 -17.76 7.65 8.81
CA LYS A 19 -18.87 8.05 9.70
C LYS A 19 -19.87 6.91 9.91
N GLN A 20 -20.22 6.20 8.85
CA GLN A 20 -21.17 5.08 8.90
C GLN A 20 -20.68 3.93 9.80
N VAL A 21 -19.38 3.72 9.91
CA VAL A 21 -18.78 2.64 10.70
C VAL A 21 -18.08 3.12 11.98
N GLY A 22 -18.32 4.37 12.37
CA GLY A 22 -17.78 4.93 13.63
C GLY A 22 -16.28 5.16 13.62
N ARG A 23 -15.67 5.43 12.45
CA ARG A 23 -14.26 5.72 12.30
C ARG A 23 -14.02 7.21 12.05
N ASN A 24 -12.82 7.68 12.43
CA ASN A 24 -12.34 9.00 12.06
C ASN A 24 -11.74 8.95 10.65
N ALA A 25 -12.11 9.88 9.78
CA ALA A 25 -11.59 9.96 8.41
C ALA A 25 -10.05 10.14 8.38
N ASP A 26 -9.46 10.75 9.39
CA ASP A 26 -8.01 10.95 9.50
C ASP A 26 -7.24 9.62 9.66
N GLU A 27 -7.92 8.54 10.00
CA GLU A 27 -7.31 7.20 10.05
C GLU A 27 -7.03 6.61 8.65
N VAL A 28 -7.62 7.19 7.59
CA VAL A 28 -7.53 6.69 6.23
C VAL A 28 -6.67 7.62 5.37
N LYS A 29 -5.58 7.08 4.86
CA LYS A 29 -4.68 7.76 3.93
C LYS A 29 -5.06 7.41 2.50
N LEU A 30 -5.32 8.43 1.69
CA LEU A 30 -5.54 8.29 0.25
C LEU A 30 -4.19 8.40 -0.47
N ILE A 31 -3.81 7.34 -1.18
CA ILE A 31 -2.61 7.28 -2.00
C ILE A 31 -3.03 7.36 -3.47
N ALA A 32 -2.53 8.36 -4.19
CA ALA A 32 -2.74 8.50 -5.63
C ALA A 32 -1.76 7.61 -6.40
N VAL A 33 -2.28 6.63 -7.14
CA VAL A 33 -1.47 5.72 -7.97
C VAL A 33 -1.27 6.33 -9.34
N THR A 34 -0.02 6.69 -9.67
CA THR A 34 0.33 7.50 -10.84
C THR A 34 1.04 6.74 -11.97
N LYS A 35 1.00 5.42 -11.94
CA LYS A 35 1.74 4.55 -12.88
C LYS A 35 1.39 4.73 -14.36
N TYR A 36 0.22 5.25 -14.67
CA TYR A 36 -0.28 5.40 -16.04
C TYR A 36 -0.62 6.84 -16.40
N VAL A 37 -0.03 7.80 -15.73
CA VAL A 37 -0.30 9.23 -16.02
C VAL A 37 0.97 10.02 -16.26
N THR A 38 0.83 11.17 -16.89
CA THR A 38 1.92 12.11 -17.18
C THR A 38 2.31 12.92 -15.94
N ASP A 39 3.46 13.60 -15.99
CA ASP A 39 3.90 14.52 -14.95
C ASP A 39 2.88 15.64 -14.72
N THR A 40 2.29 16.16 -15.80
CA THR A 40 1.23 17.19 -15.71
C THR A 40 0.08 16.71 -14.83
N ARG A 41 -0.34 15.46 -14.97
CA ARG A 41 -1.40 14.89 -14.14
C ARG A 41 -0.99 14.75 -12.66
N VAL A 42 0.27 14.42 -12.41
CA VAL A 42 0.81 14.41 -11.04
C VAL A 42 0.79 15.81 -10.43
N GLU A 43 1.18 16.82 -11.21
CA GLU A 43 1.15 18.22 -10.77
C GLU A 43 -0.27 18.70 -10.45
N GLU A 44 -1.25 18.35 -11.28
CA GLU A 44 -2.68 18.62 -11.01
C GLU A 44 -3.11 17.97 -9.67
N ALA A 45 -2.64 16.76 -9.38
CA ALA A 45 -2.94 16.07 -8.12
C ALA A 45 -2.28 16.76 -6.92
N ILE A 46 -1.05 17.23 -7.08
CA ILE A 46 -0.33 18.02 -6.06
C ILE A 46 -1.07 19.32 -5.77
N GLU A 47 -1.49 20.04 -6.81
CA GLU A 47 -2.25 21.28 -6.69
C GLU A 47 -3.62 21.07 -6.05
N ALA A 48 -4.23 19.90 -6.23
CA ALA A 48 -5.48 19.55 -5.58
C ALA A 48 -5.32 19.28 -4.06
N GLY A 49 -4.09 19.09 -3.58
CA GLY A 49 -3.80 18.89 -2.16
C GLY A 49 -3.42 17.46 -1.79
N ILE A 50 -3.21 16.56 -2.76
CA ILE A 50 -2.78 15.19 -2.51
C ILE A 50 -1.33 15.19 -2.04
N THR A 51 -1.04 14.44 -0.99
CA THR A 51 0.28 14.38 -0.34
C THR A 51 1.01 13.04 -0.53
N ASP A 52 0.26 11.97 -0.80
CA ASP A 52 0.77 10.61 -0.92
C ASP A 52 0.54 10.05 -2.31
N PHE A 53 1.60 9.54 -2.90
CA PHE A 53 1.62 9.04 -4.27
C PHE A 53 2.24 7.64 -4.31
N ALA A 54 1.92 6.88 -5.34
CA ALA A 54 2.48 5.54 -5.52
C ALA A 54 2.87 5.25 -6.95
N GLU A 55 3.96 4.52 -7.08
CA GLU A 55 4.41 3.91 -8.32
C GLU A 55 4.63 2.41 -8.10
N ASN A 56 4.50 1.62 -9.17
CA ASN A 56 4.68 0.17 -9.10
C ASN A 56 6.03 -0.32 -9.63
N ARG A 57 6.75 0.50 -10.39
CA ARG A 57 8.07 0.15 -10.96
C ARG A 57 9.17 0.98 -10.31
N PRO A 58 10.30 0.36 -9.94
CA PRO A 58 11.41 1.07 -9.29
C PRO A 58 11.91 2.27 -10.08
N GLN A 59 12.05 2.13 -11.39
CA GLN A 59 12.54 3.19 -12.26
C GLN A 59 11.61 4.42 -12.24
N ASN A 60 10.30 4.20 -12.39
CA ASN A 60 9.31 5.29 -12.35
C ASN A 60 9.27 5.92 -10.95
N TYR A 61 9.39 5.09 -9.92
CA TYR A 61 9.44 5.55 -8.54
C TYR A 61 10.59 6.55 -8.32
N VAL A 62 11.80 6.17 -8.69
CA VAL A 62 13.00 7.02 -8.51
C VAL A 62 12.86 8.34 -9.27
N GLU A 63 12.36 8.29 -10.49
CA GLU A 63 12.14 9.47 -11.32
C GLU A 63 11.12 10.43 -10.68
N ARG A 64 9.97 9.91 -10.26
CA ARG A 64 8.89 10.70 -9.63
C ARG A 64 9.31 11.26 -8.28
N LYS A 65 9.94 10.44 -7.45
CA LYS A 65 10.47 10.87 -6.14
C LYS A 65 11.51 11.98 -6.31
N GLY A 66 12.37 11.88 -7.32
CA GLY A 66 13.36 12.93 -7.62
C GLY A 66 12.73 14.26 -8.03
N LYS A 67 11.68 14.23 -8.84
CA LYS A 67 10.96 15.44 -9.27
C LYS A 67 10.10 16.08 -8.17
N TYR A 68 9.48 15.25 -7.33
CA TYR A 68 8.49 15.67 -6.33
C TYR A 68 8.90 15.19 -4.93
N SER A 69 10.11 15.53 -4.51
CA SER A 69 10.75 14.99 -3.30
C SER A 69 10.07 15.41 -1.99
N ASN A 70 9.28 16.47 -2.01
CA ASN A 70 8.53 16.96 -0.84
C ASN A 70 7.21 16.21 -0.60
N LYS A 71 6.90 15.23 -1.45
CA LYS A 71 5.73 14.36 -1.27
C LYS A 71 6.16 13.01 -0.71
N THR A 72 5.18 12.29 -0.12
CA THR A 72 5.40 10.93 0.35
C THR A 72 5.14 9.96 -0.80
N TRP A 73 6.11 9.09 -1.07
CA TRP A 73 6.04 8.14 -2.17
C TRP A 73 6.02 6.70 -1.66
N HIS A 74 5.12 5.93 -2.22
CA HIS A 74 4.92 4.52 -1.91
C HIS A 74 5.29 3.67 -3.12
N LEU A 75 6.19 2.71 -2.92
CA LEU A 75 6.48 1.68 -3.93
C LEU A 75 5.56 0.50 -3.67
N ILE A 76 4.61 0.26 -4.57
CA ILE A 76 3.52 -0.70 -4.34
C ILE A 76 3.63 -1.97 -5.20
N GLY A 77 4.52 -2.02 -6.17
CA GLY A 77 4.70 -3.19 -7.05
C GLY A 77 5.73 -4.18 -6.53
N SER A 78 5.66 -5.39 -7.06
CA SER A 78 6.65 -6.43 -6.80
C SER A 78 8.06 -5.94 -7.13
N LEU A 79 9.03 -6.24 -6.26
CA LEU A 79 10.40 -5.77 -6.40
C LEU A 79 11.35 -6.97 -6.59
N GLN A 80 12.03 -6.99 -7.73
CA GLN A 80 13.08 -7.96 -7.98
C GLN A 80 14.31 -7.66 -7.11
N THR A 81 14.95 -8.69 -6.56
CA THR A 81 16.13 -8.52 -5.68
C THR A 81 17.24 -7.70 -6.35
N ARG A 82 17.49 -7.91 -7.63
CA ARG A 82 18.50 -7.16 -8.40
C ARG A 82 18.23 -5.66 -8.51
N LYS A 83 16.96 -5.23 -8.29
CA LYS A 83 16.54 -3.83 -8.40
C LYS A 83 16.52 -3.11 -7.05
N VAL A 84 16.68 -3.82 -5.95
CA VAL A 84 16.68 -3.23 -4.61
C VAL A 84 17.71 -2.11 -4.48
N ARG A 85 18.94 -2.34 -4.93
CA ARG A 85 20.03 -1.36 -4.88
C ARG A 85 19.72 -0.04 -5.58
N ASP A 86 18.85 -0.07 -6.60
CA ASP A 86 18.54 1.09 -7.43
C ASP A 86 17.47 1.99 -6.82
N VAL A 87 16.73 1.50 -5.81
CA VAL A 87 15.53 2.19 -5.32
C VAL A 87 15.44 2.31 -3.81
N ILE A 88 16.00 1.36 -3.05
CA ILE A 88 15.62 1.18 -1.64
C ILE A 88 15.88 2.40 -0.76
N ASN A 89 16.96 3.14 -1.01
CA ASN A 89 17.29 4.29 -0.20
C ASN A 89 16.44 5.55 -0.50
N GLU A 90 15.66 5.51 -1.59
CA GLU A 90 14.69 6.54 -1.95
C GLU A 90 13.27 6.22 -1.48
N VAL A 91 13.04 5.01 -0.95
CA VAL A 91 11.69 4.53 -0.61
C VAL A 91 11.23 5.11 0.72
N ASP A 92 10.04 5.75 0.71
CA ASP A 92 9.38 6.18 1.94
C ASP A 92 8.58 5.00 2.55
N TYR A 93 7.82 4.29 1.71
CA TYR A 93 7.06 3.09 2.10
C TYR A 93 7.11 2.04 0.98
N PHE A 94 7.38 0.80 1.35
CA PHE A 94 7.35 -0.34 0.44
C PHE A 94 6.20 -1.28 0.81
N HIS A 95 5.31 -1.60 -0.15
CA HIS A 95 4.07 -2.35 0.12
C HIS A 95 4.09 -3.81 -0.33
N ALA A 96 5.18 -4.31 -0.86
CA ALA A 96 5.21 -5.64 -1.48
C ALA A 96 6.29 -6.57 -0.91
N LEU A 97 6.56 -6.48 0.38
CA LEU A 97 7.50 -7.38 1.05
C LEU A 97 6.84 -8.75 1.23
N ASP A 98 7.35 -9.76 0.54
CA ASP A 98 6.70 -11.08 0.43
C ASP A 98 7.64 -12.29 0.46
N ARG A 99 8.94 -12.10 0.70
CA ARG A 99 9.90 -13.22 0.74
C ARG A 99 11.20 -12.85 1.43
N ASP A 100 11.86 -13.86 1.99
CA ASP A 100 13.12 -13.68 2.73
C ASP A 100 14.26 -13.17 1.85
N SER A 101 14.39 -13.67 0.62
CA SER A 101 15.45 -13.21 -0.31
C SER A 101 15.39 -11.72 -0.58
N LEU A 102 14.18 -11.15 -0.65
CA LEU A 102 13.97 -9.72 -0.79
C LEU A 102 14.33 -8.97 0.50
N ALA A 103 13.89 -9.47 1.64
CA ALA A 103 14.22 -8.90 2.96
C ALA A 103 15.74 -8.87 3.18
N LYS A 104 16.42 -9.94 2.86
CA LYS A 104 17.90 -10.05 2.94
C LYS A 104 18.60 -9.02 2.07
N GLU A 105 18.13 -8.81 0.84
CA GLU A 105 18.74 -7.83 -0.07
C GLU A 105 18.45 -6.38 0.40
N ILE A 106 17.27 -6.12 0.94
CA ILE A 106 16.95 -4.82 1.57
C ILE A 106 17.89 -4.56 2.73
N GLU A 107 18.09 -5.51 3.64
CA GLU A 107 19.02 -5.38 4.76
C GLU A 107 20.44 -5.05 4.29
N LYS A 108 20.87 -5.70 3.22
CA LYS A 108 22.21 -5.48 2.63
C LYS A 108 22.38 -4.09 2.03
N ARG A 109 21.34 -3.53 1.39
CA ARG A 109 21.44 -2.30 0.59
C ARG A 109 20.93 -1.06 1.29
N ALA A 110 20.03 -1.19 2.24
CA ALA A 110 19.44 -0.05 2.92
C ALA A 110 20.43 0.65 3.84
N GLU A 111 20.45 1.97 3.77
CA GLU A 111 21.25 2.85 4.64
C GLU A 111 20.42 3.42 5.78
N LYS A 112 19.11 3.18 5.75
CA LYS A 112 18.14 3.61 6.76
C LYS A 112 17.12 2.50 7.01
N GLU A 113 16.32 2.66 8.06
CA GLU A 113 15.16 1.80 8.30
C GLU A 113 14.12 1.98 7.21
N ILE A 114 13.64 0.90 6.62
CA ILE A 114 12.63 0.89 5.57
C ILE A 114 11.29 0.45 6.14
N LYS A 115 10.29 1.31 6.01
CA LYS A 115 8.92 1.02 6.40
C LYS A 115 8.25 0.14 5.34
N CYS A 116 7.92 -1.09 5.74
CA CYS A 116 7.38 -2.10 4.84
C CYS A 116 5.98 -2.53 5.27
N PHE A 117 5.13 -2.76 4.26
CA PHE A 117 3.93 -3.59 4.39
C PHE A 117 4.27 -4.98 3.87
N VAL A 118 3.90 -6.00 4.61
CA VAL A 118 4.00 -7.38 4.15
C VAL A 118 2.80 -7.70 3.27
N GLN A 119 3.07 -8.16 2.06
CA GLN A 119 2.00 -8.52 1.12
C GLN A 119 1.51 -9.93 1.36
N VAL A 120 0.20 -10.05 1.56
CA VAL A 120 -0.48 -11.31 1.83
C VAL A 120 -1.55 -11.58 0.77
N ASN A 121 -1.55 -12.78 0.24
CA ASN A 121 -2.58 -13.27 -0.66
C ASN A 121 -3.65 -13.97 0.18
N VAL A 122 -4.67 -13.22 0.61
CA VAL A 122 -5.75 -13.74 1.46
C VAL A 122 -6.85 -14.45 0.66
N SER A 123 -6.91 -14.24 -0.66
CA SER A 123 -7.92 -14.89 -1.52
C SER A 123 -7.57 -16.33 -1.86
N GLY A 124 -6.30 -16.72 -1.72
CA GLY A 124 -5.81 -18.04 -2.10
C GLY A 124 -5.68 -18.26 -3.61
N GLU A 125 -5.80 -17.22 -4.43
CA GLU A 125 -5.60 -17.32 -5.88
C GLU A 125 -4.11 -17.54 -6.19
N GLU A 126 -3.76 -18.66 -6.82
CA GLU A 126 -2.37 -19.01 -7.15
C GLU A 126 -1.67 -18.01 -8.07
N SER A 127 -2.42 -17.30 -8.89
CA SER A 127 -1.88 -16.28 -9.82
C SER A 127 -1.47 -14.98 -9.16
N LYS A 128 -1.79 -14.77 -7.89
CA LYS A 128 -1.48 -13.53 -7.16
C LYS A 128 -0.20 -13.66 -6.34
N HIS A 129 0.50 -12.53 -6.27
CA HIS A 129 1.68 -12.37 -5.41
C HIS A 129 1.28 -12.26 -3.94
N GLY A 130 2.22 -12.55 -3.08
CA GLY A 130 2.07 -12.45 -1.64
C GLY A 130 2.19 -13.79 -0.94
N LEU A 131 2.45 -13.71 0.35
CA LEU A 131 2.48 -14.87 1.23
C LEU A 131 1.07 -15.40 1.46
N THR A 132 0.95 -16.69 1.74
CA THR A 132 -0.31 -17.20 2.29
C THR A 132 -0.53 -16.65 3.71
N SER A 133 -1.77 -16.66 4.18
CA SER A 133 -2.07 -16.24 5.56
C SER A 133 -1.31 -17.07 6.59
N GLU A 134 -1.13 -18.36 6.32
CA GLU A 134 -0.43 -19.31 7.19
C GLU A 134 1.08 -19.01 7.26
N GLU A 135 1.68 -18.59 6.15
CA GLU A 135 3.11 -18.26 6.09
C GLU A 135 3.46 -16.91 6.69
N ALA A 136 2.51 -15.97 6.72
CA ALA A 136 2.77 -14.56 7.02
C ALA A 136 3.33 -14.33 8.41
N ILE A 137 2.80 -14.99 9.43
CA ILE A 137 3.23 -14.80 10.83
C ILE A 137 4.66 -15.29 11.03
N ASP A 138 4.97 -16.49 10.56
CA ASP A 138 6.32 -17.06 10.67
C ASP A 138 7.34 -16.23 9.89
N PHE A 139 6.95 -15.75 8.72
CA PHE A 139 7.77 -14.83 7.94
C PHE A 139 8.08 -13.55 8.71
N ILE A 140 7.06 -12.91 9.30
CA ILE A 140 7.24 -11.66 10.08
C ILE A 140 8.11 -11.92 11.31
N LYS A 141 7.94 -13.04 12.02
CA LYS A 141 8.80 -13.40 13.13
C LYS A 141 10.26 -13.57 12.70
N ALA A 142 10.50 -14.17 11.54
CA ALA A 142 11.84 -14.34 10.99
C ALA A 142 12.52 -13.02 10.59
N LEU A 143 11.76 -11.94 10.38
CA LEU A 143 12.30 -10.61 10.06
C LEU A 143 13.05 -9.95 11.23
N GLU A 144 12.97 -10.49 12.43
CA GLU A 144 13.74 -10.03 13.59
C GLU A 144 15.24 -9.92 13.32
N GLN A 145 15.76 -10.80 12.47
CA GLN A 145 17.18 -10.80 12.09
C GLN A 145 17.61 -9.60 11.23
N TYR A 146 16.66 -8.83 10.68
CA TYR A 146 16.92 -7.72 9.77
C TYR A 146 16.66 -6.37 10.44
N SER A 147 17.72 -5.64 10.77
CA SER A 147 17.63 -4.37 11.50
C SER A 147 17.07 -3.20 10.68
N LYS A 148 17.11 -3.31 9.35
CA LYS A 148 16.67 -2.25 8.42
C LYS A 148 15.20 -2.36 8.02
N ILE A 149 14.49 -3.38 8.46
CA ILE A 149 13.09 -3.60 8.11
C ILE A 149 12.20 -3.31 9.29
N LYS A 150 11.22 -2.42 9.08
CA LYS A 150 10.12 -2.18 10.01
C LYS A 150 8.81 -2.55 9.34
N VAL A 151 8.10 -3.52 9.90
CA VAL A 151 6.79 -3.93 9.41
C VAL A 151 5.73 -3.01 10.00
N VAL A 152 5.29 -2.03 9.21
CA VAL A 152 4.29 -1.05 9.66
C VAL A 152 2.86 -1.51 9.44
N GLY A 153 2.66 -2.52 8.60
CA GLY A 153 1.33 -3.04 8.30
C GLY A 153 1.34 -4.22 7.34
N LEU A 154 0.16 -4.63 6.93
CA LEU A 154 -0.07 -5.66 5.92
C LEU A 154 -0.74 -5.06 4.69
N MET A 155 -0.50 -5.65 3.52
CA MET A 155 -1.09 -5.24 2.26
C MET A 155 -1.73 -6.42 1.56
N THR A 156 -2.86 -6.20 0.92
CA THR A 156 -3.45 -7.16 -0.01
C THR A 156 -4.12 -6.46 -1.19
N MET A 157 -4.26 -7.21 -2.27
CA MET A 157 -5.10 -6.86 -3.39
C MET A 157 -6.24 -7.90 -3.47
N ALA A 158 -7.47 -7.43 -3.29
CA ALA A 158 -8.64 -8.29 -3.44
C ALA A 158 -8.85 -8.70 -4.90
N PRO A 159 -9.57 -9.79 -5.18
CA PRO A 159 -9.91 -10.17 -6.54
C PRO A 159 -10.78 -9.09 -7.20
N PHE A 160 -10.66 -8.96 -8.52
CA PHE A 160 -11.49 -8.05 -9.31
C PHE A 160 -12.86 -8.69 -9.57
N VAL A 161 -13.74 -8.56 -8.60
CA VAL A 161 -15.11 -9.13 -8.62
C VAL A 161 -16.11 -8.09 -8.14
N GLU A 162 -17.38 -8.27 -8.50
CA GLU A 162 -18.47 -7.39 -8.04
C GLU A 162 -19.13 -7.89 -6.73
N ASP A 163 -18.86 -9.13 -6.33
CA ASP A 163 -19.43 -9.71 -5.12
C ASP A 163 -18.81 -9.06 -3.86
N GLU A 164 -19.59 -8.22 -3.21
CA GLU A 164 -19.16 -7.51 -2.01
C GLU A 164 -18.76 -8.44 -0.87
N GLU A 165 -19.42 -9.57 -0.73
CA GLU A 165 -19.12 -10.51 0.35
C GLU A 165 -17.73 -11.14 0.17
N ILE A 166 -17.34 -11.45 -1.05
CA ILE A 166 -16.00 -11.94 -1.37
C ILE A 166 -14.96 -10.87 -1.02
N LEU A 167 -15.18 -9.62 -1.43
CA LEU A 167 -14.29 -8.50 -1.14
C LEU A 167 -14.19 -8.27 0.37
N ARG A 168 -15.32 -8.22 1.05
CA ARG A 168 -15.39 -8.00 2.49
C ARG A 168 -14.65 -9.09 3.26
N ASN A 169 -14.82 -10.34 2.88
CA ASN A 169 -14.11 -11.46 3.49
C ASN A 169 -12.59 -11.37 3.33
N CYS A 170 -12.11 -10.96 2.15
CA CYS A 170 -10.68 -10.73 1.92
C CYS A 170 -10.12 -9.66 2.86
N PHE A 171 -10.78 -8.52 2.95
CA PHE A 171 -10.34 -7.41 3.79
C PHE A 171 -10.43 -7.74 5.29
N ARG A 172 -11.46 -8.44 5.70
CA ARG A 172 -11.63 -8.89 7.08
C ARG A 172 -10.55 -9.86 7.49
N LYS A 173 -10.19 -10.82 6.64
CA LYS A 173 -9.10 -11.77 6.88
C LYS A 173 -7.76 -11.04 7.08
N LEU A 174 -7.48 -10.04 6.25
CA LEU A 174 -6.26 -9.26 6.41
C LEU A 174 -6.25 -8.47 7.73
N ARG A 175 -7.38 -7.87 8.09
CA ARG A 175 -7.51 -7.17 9.37
C ARG A 175 -7.27 -8.11 10.56
N GLN A 176 -7.86 -9.28 10.54
CA GLN A 176 -7.68 -10.29 11.61
C GLN A 176 -6.21 -10.71 11.72
N LEU A 177 -5.54 -10.93 10.60
CA LEU A 177 -4.12 -11.25 10.57
C LEU A 177 -3.26 -10.09 11.11
N ARG A 178 -3.57 -8.86 10.72
CA ARG A 178 -2.92 -7.67 11.25
C ARG A 178 -3.05 -7.58 12.77
N ASP A 179 -4.24 -7.79 13.28
CA ASP A 179 -4.51 -7.74 14.72
C ASP A 179 -3.74 -8.83 15.48
N GLU A 180 -3.62 -10.01 14.90
CA GLU A 180 -2.81 -11.10 15.45
C GLU A 180 -1.32 -10.72 15.51
N VAL A 181 -0.75 -10.20 14.43
CA VAL A 181 0.65 -9.75 14.40
C VAL A 181 0.89 -8.60 15.38
N LYS A 182 0.00 -7.61 15.40
CA LYS A 182 0.07 -6.49 16.33
C LYS A 182 0.06 -6.95 17.78
N GLY A 183 -0.74 -7.96 18.09
CA GLY A 183 -0.84 -8.56 19.42
C GLY A 183 0.43 -9.27 19.90
N LEU A 184 1.36 -9.60 19.00
CA LEU A 184 2.66 -10.18 19.34
C LEU A 184 3.63 -9.16 19.95
N ASN A 185 3.35 -7.86 19.85
CA ASN A 185 4.15 -6.77 20.40
C ASN A 185 5.63 -6.83 19.96
N LEU A 186 5.90 -7.14 18.70
CA LEU A 186 7.24 -7.19 18.14
C LEU A 186 7.74 -5.77 17.89
N PRO A 187 8.90 -5.34 18.44
CA PRO A 187 9.38 -3.96 18.28
C PRO A 187 9.60 -3.53 16.84
N TYR A 188 10.07 -4.45 15.99
CA TYR A 188 10.29 -4.21 14.55
C TYR A 188 9.02 -4.35 13.70
N ALA A 189 7.93 -4.83 14.28
CA ALA A 189 6.67 -5.08 13.57
C ALA A 189 5.46 -4.59 14.38
N PRO A 190 5.32 -3.27 14.57
CA PRO A 190 4.13 -2.70 15.22
C PRO A 190 2.84 -3.01 14.46
N CYS A 191 2.92 -3.19 13.16
CA CYS A 191 1.87 -3.69 12.27
C CYS A 191 0.50 -3.03 12.54
N GLU A 192 0.47 -1.71 12.50
CA GLU A 192 -0.75 -0.95 12.80
C GLU A 192 -1.63 -0.73 11.57
N PHE A 193 -1.04 -0.77 10.36
CA PHE A 193 -1.68 -0.32 9.14
C PHE A 193 -2.18 -1.46 8.26
N LEU A 194 -3.21 -1.15 7.48
CA LEU A 194 -3.77 -2.02 6.44
C LEU A 194 -3.80 -1.28 5.12
N SER A 195 -2.93 -1.68 4.19
CA SER A 195 -2.93 -1.21 2.80
C SER A 195 -3.80 -2.14 1.97
N MET A 196 -5.04 -1.74 1.75
CA MET A 196 -6.03 -2.49 1.01
C MET A 196 -7.12 -1.56 0.50
N GLY A 197 -7.68 -1.87 -0.65
CA GLY A 197 -8.68 -1.05 -1.32
C GLY A 197 -8.10 -0.26 -2.48
N MET A 198 -8.78 -0.33 -3.61
CA MET A 198 -8.47 0.36 -4.87
C MET A 198 -9.72 1.06 -5.40
N SER A 199 -9.67 1.61 -6.61
CA SER A 199 -10.78 2.39 -7.20
C SER A 199 -12.16 1.73 -7.09
N ASN A 200 -12.22 0.40 -7.20
CA ASN A 200 -13.51 -0.32 -7.25
C ASN A 200 -14.01 -0.83 -5.90
N ASP A 201 -13.17 -0.87 -4.87
CA ASP A 201 -13.51 -1.55 -3.62
C ASP A 201 -13.06 -0.80 -2.35
N TYR A 202 -12.56 0.43 -2.47
CA TYR A 202 -12.01 1.14 -1.31
C TYR A 202 -13.04 1.44 -0.21
N LYS A 203 -14.32 1.60 -0.54
CA LYS A 203 -15.35 1.85 0.48
C LYS A 203 -15.53 0.62 1.38
N ILE A 204 -15.61 -0.56 0.78
CA ILE A 204 -15.69 -1.84 1.51
C ILE A 204 -14.42 -2.04 2.34
N ALA A 205 -13.25 -1.74 1.77
CA ALA A 205 -11.98 -1.81 2.48
C ALA A 205 -11.96 -0.90 3.71
N ILE A 206 -12.46 0.33 3.60
CA ILE A 206 -12.57 1.27 4.74
C ILE A 206 -13.50 0.71 5.80
N GLU A 207 -14.65 0.18 5.43
CA GLU A 207 -15.60 -0.45 6.36
C GLU A 207 -14.95 -1.61 7.12
N GLU A 208 -14.02 -2.32 6.48
CA GLU A 208 -13.30 -3.45 7.07
C GLU A 208 -11.95 -3.07 7.71
N GLY A 209 -11.64 -1.79 7.81
CA GLY A 209 -10.52 -1.30 8.61
C GLY A 209 -9.31 -0.78 7.85
N ALA A 210 -9.39 -0.58 6.53
CA ALA A 210 -8.28 -0.03 5.75
C ALA A 210 -7.78 1.29 6.32
N THR A 211 -6.46 1.45 6.39
CA THR A 211 -5.79 2.70 6.78
C THR A 211 -5.13 3.39 5.59
N HIS A 212 -4.81 2.64 4.55
CA HIS A 212 -4.20 3.13 3.32
C HIS A 212 -4.97 2.55 2.14
N ILE A 213 -5.54 3.41 1.31
CA ILE A 213 -6.22 3.03 0.08
C ILE A 213 -5.43 3.55 -1.13
N ARG A 214 -5.36 2.77 -2.19
CA ARG A 214 -4.54 3.04 -3.37
C ARG A 214 -5.44 3.26 -4.58
N VAL A 215 -5.70 4.51 -4.91
CA VAL A 215 -6.65 4.88 -5.95
C VAL A 215 -5.94 5.46 -7.16
N GLY A 216 -6.12 4.86 -8.31
CA GLY A 216 -5.54 5.30 -9.59
C GLY A 216 -6.59 5.90 -10.52
N THR A 217 -7.25 5.06 -11.30
CA THR A 217 -8.14 5.50 -12.38
C THR A 217 -9.28 6.40 -11.94
N ALA A 218 -9.88 6.15 -10.79
CA ALA A 218 -10.96 6.98 -10.26
C ALA A 218 -10.49 8.38 -9.84
N LEU A 219 -9.21 8.53 -9.52
CA LEU A 219 -8.64 9.80 -9.01
C LEU A 219 -7.90 10.56 -10.11
N VAL A 220 -6.91 9.95 -10.72
CA VAL A 220 -5.99 10.58 -11.69
C VAL A 220 -6.19 10.09 -13.13
N GLY A 221 -7.04 9.11 -13.34
CA GLY A 221 -7.30 8.56 -14.66
C GLY A 221 -6.21 7.63 -15.18
N CYS A 222 -6.23 7.41 -16.49
CA CYS A 222 -5.27 6.60 -17.23
C CYS A 222 -5.00 7.28 -18.57
N GLU A 223 -3.80 7.78 -18.77
CA GLU A 223 -3.38 8.49 -19.99
C GLU A 223 -2.42 7.65 -20.84
N LEU A 224 -1.65 6.79 -20.17
CA LEU A 224 -0.64 5.94 -20.79
C LEU A 224 -1.11 4.48 -20.76
N LYS A 225 -0.97 3.75 -21.86
CA LYS A 225 -1.32 2.32 -21.96
C LYS A 225 -0.06 1.46 -21.92
#